data_a10a7096e99206c6dc43ebc5c7cad406
#
_entry.id   a10a7096e99206c6dc43ebc5c7cad406
#
_cell.length_a   1.000
_cell.length_b   1.000
_cell.length_c   1.000
_cell.angle_alpha   90.00
_cell.angle_beta   90.00
_cell.angle_gamma   90.00
#
_symmetry.space_group_name_H-M   'P 1'
#
loop_
_entity.id
_entity.type
_entity.pdbx_description
1 polymer ?
#
loop_
_entity_poly.entity_id
_entity_poly.type
_entity_poly.pdbx_seq_one_letter_code
_entity_poly.pdbx_strand_id
1 'polypeptide(L)'
;TGVADADSDGAPLVAITGQVGTERMHITGHQFLDLTKMFEPITKRTKMVVRPDTVGEIVRLAFKYAESEKPGATHIDMPVNVAKMPVPDGERPLHKKIAPKEYAELDTVQDAAGMIFQAKNPVILAGSGVVRGHAAKELTEFATKLKIPVINTMMAKGVIPFDNPYSMWTIGIPQKDYQNKIM
;
A
#
# COMPACT_ATOMS: atom_id res chain seq x y z
N THR A 1 -3.35 -11.70 11.16
CA THR A 1 -2.28 -12.01 10.18
C THR A 1 -2.60 -11.34 8.85
N GLY A 2 -3.72 -11.66 8.15
CA GLY A 2 -3.99 -11.15 6.80
C GLY A 2 -4.00 -9.62 6.63
N VAL A 3 -4.39 -8.86 7.67
CA VAL A 3 -4.32 -7.39 7.65
C VAL A 3 -2.86 -6.91 7.70
N ALA A 4 -2.04 -7.56 8.53
CA ALA A 4 -0.61 -7.25 8.61
C ALA A 4 0.13 -7.60 7.32
N ASP A 5 -0.22 -8.72 6.68
CA ASP A 5 0.32 -9.09 5.37
C ASP A 5 -0.05 -8.03 4.31
N ALA A 6 -1.31 -7.62 4.25
CA ALA A 6 -1.76 -6.59 3.31
C ALA A 6 -1.01 -5.26 3.49
N ASP A 7 -0.77 -4.84 4.74
CA ASP A 7 -0.01 -3.61 5.04
C ASP A 7 1.46 -3.74 4.61
N SER A 8 2.09 -4.87 4.94
CA SER A 8 3.49 -5.16 4.58
C SER A 8 3.70 -5.21 3.07
N ASP A 9 2.81 -5.87 2.35
CA ASP A 9 2.86 -6.03 0.89
C ASP A 9 2.44 -4.78 0.12
N GLY A 10 1.88 -3.78 0.81
CA GLY A 10 1.34 -2.58 0.17
C GLY A 10 0.06 -2.88 -0.62
N ALA A 11 -0.74 -3.83 -0.16
CA ALA A 11 -2.04 -4.14 -0.73
C ALA A 11 -3.13 -3.29 -0.05
N PRO A 12 -3.92 -2.51 -0.81
CA PRO A 12 -4.98 -1.68 -0.23
C PRO A 12 -6.09 -2.57 0.36
N LEU A 13 -6.32 -2.44 1.66
CA LEU A 13 -7.32 -3.21 2.39
C LEU A 13 -8.04 -2.32 3.40
N VAL A 14 -9.36 -2.46 3.50
CA VAL A 14 -10.16 -1.86 4.57
C VAL A 14 -10.75 -2.98 5.42
N ALA A 15 -10.25 -3.14 6.65
CA ALA A 15 -10.78 -4.07 7.63
C ALA A 15 -11.88 -3.38 8.45
N ILE A 16 -13.01 -4.05 8.64
CA ILE A 16 -14.10 -3.57 9.49
C ILE A 16 -14.35 -4.62 10.56
N THR A 17 -14.27 -4.22 11.83
CA THR A 17 -14.57 -5.09 12.97
C THR A 17 -15.80 -4.61 13.72
N GLY A 18 -16.56 -5.57 14.27
CA GLY A 18 -17.60 -5.26 15.23
C GLY A 18 -17.02 -5.10 16.64
N GLN A 19 -17.62 -4.22 17.44
CA GLN A 19 -17.23 -3.96 18.82
C GLN A 19 -18.46 -4.00 19.73
N VAL A 20 -18.27 -4.29 21.00
CA VAL A 20 -19.34 -4.12 22.01
C VAL A 20 -19.85 -2.69 22.00
N GLY A 21 -21.08 -2.48 22.51
CA GLY A 21 -21.63 -1.13 22.64
C GLY A 21 -20.74 -0.22 23.51
N THR A 22 -20.67 1.06 23.18
CA THR A 22 -19.83 2.04 23.86
C THR A 22 -20.12 2.14 25.36
N GLU A 23 -21.36 1.85 25.77
CA GLU A 23 -21.79 1.80 27.17
C GLU A 23 -21.16 0.66 27.98
N ARG A 24 -20.55 -0.32 27.32
CA ARG A 24 -19.93 -1.49 27.94
C ARG A 24 -18.42 -1.53 27.87
N MET A 25 -17.79 -0.59 27.20
CA MET A 25 -16.34 -0.56 26.98
C MET A 25 -15.52 -0.34 28.26
N HIS A 26 -16.14 0.14 29.34
CA HIS A 26 -15.48 0.35 30.64
C HIS A 26 -15.45 -0.91 31.51
N ILE A 27 -16.08 -1.99 31.08
CA ILE A 27 -16.22 -3.21 31.84
C ILE A 27 -15.34 -4.29 31.20
N THR A 28 -14.56 -5.03 32.01
CA THR A 28 -13.91 -6.27 31.56
C THR A 28 -15.00 -7.30 31.29
N GLY A 29 -15.48 -7.36 30.08
CA GLY A 29 -16.61 -8.19 29.66
C GLY A 29 -16.27 -9.13 28.53
N HIS A 30 -17.19 -10.05 28.24
CA HIS A 30 -17.10 -10.92 27.09
C HIS A 30 -17.05 -10.11 25.79
N GLN A 31 -16.11 -10.44 24.91
CA GLN A 31 -15.90 -9.83 23.60
C GLN A 31 -15.44 -8.36 23.60
N PHE A 32 -15.05 -7.77 24.73
CA PHE A 32 -14.38 -6.48 24.69
C PHE A 32 -12.87 -6.65 24.48
N LEU A 33 -12.37 -5.99 23.46
CA LEU A 33 -10.94 -5.85 23.18
C LEU A 33 -10.71 -4.44 22.62
N ASP A 34 -9.61 -3.81 23.02
CA ASP A 34 -9.22 -2.53 22.41
C ASP A 34 -8.69 -2.76 20.99
N LEU A 35 -9.65 -2.88 20.06
CA LEU A 35 -9.35 -3.20 18.67
C LEU A 35 -8.57 -2.06 17.98
N THR A 36 -8.78 -0.81 18.38
CA THR A 36 -8.03 0.30 17.81
C THR A 36 -6.54 0.17 18.14
N LYS A 37 -6.19 -0.14 19.39
CA LYS A 37 -4.79 -0.40 19.77
C LYS A 37 -4.23 -1.67 19.12
N MET A 38 -5.05 -2.72 19.00
CA MET A 38 -4.60 -3.97 18.39
C MET A 38 -4.26 -3.80 16.91
N PHE A 39 -5.02 -3.00 16.16
CA PHE A 39 -4.81 -2.77 14.74
C PHE A 39 -3.83 -1.62 14.43
N GLU A 40 -3.52 -0.77 15.39
CA GLU A 40 -2.61 0.39 15.21
C GLU A 40 -1.26 0.02 14.59
N PRO A 41 -0.52 -1.00 15.07
CA PRO A 41 0.79 -1.34 14.53
C PRO A 41 0.77 -2.07 13.19
N ILE A 42 -0.39 -2.50 12.70
CA ILE A 42 -0.55 -3.30 11.48
C ILE A 42 -1.45 -2.64 10.44
N THR A 43 -1.71 -1.34 10.59
CA THR A 43 -2.53 -0.56 9.66
C THR A 43 -2.01 0.86 9.53
N LYS A 44 -2.17 1.46 8.35
CA LYS A 44 -1.86 2.89 8.12
C LYS A 44 -2.75 3.81 8.97
N ARG A 45 -3.94 3.37 9.29
CA ARG A 45 -4.90 4.11 10.10
C ARG A 45 -5.95 3.18 10.68
N THR A 46 -6.26 3.36 11.96
CA THR A 46 -7.41 2.76 12.64
C THR A 46 -8.34 3.85 13.15
N LYS A 47 -9.65 3.60 13.12
CA LYS A 47 -10.65 4.55 13.61
C LYS A 47 -11.89 3.84 14.12
N MET A 48 -12.31 4.17 15.36
CA MET A 48 -13.61 3.77 15.88
C MET A 48 -14.69 4.74 15.42
N VAL A 49 -15.84 4.21 15.02
CA VAL A 49 -17.03 5.01 14.72
C VAL A 49 -17.79 5.27 16.02
N VAL A 50 -17.90 6.53 16.40
CA VAL A 50 -18.56 6.94 17.67
C VAL A 50 -19.92 7.59 17.44
N ARG A 51 -20.25 7.94 16.20
CA ARG A 51 -21.51 8.58 15.81
C ARG A 51 -21.94 8.14 14.39
N PRO A 52 -23.23 7.94 14.15
CA PRO A 52 -23.71 7.46 12.83
C PRO A 52 -23.49 8.47 11.69
N ASP A 53 -23.55 9.78 11.96
CA ASP A 53 -23.33 10.85 10.99
C ASP A 53 -21.87 10.96 10.52
N THR A 54 -20.91 10.33 11.21
CA THR A 54 -19.50 10.31 10.82
C THR A 54 -19.09 9.12 9.95
N VAL A 55 -19.97 8.14 9.75
CA VAL A 55 -19.66 6.91 9.02
C VAL A 55 -19.18 7.19 7.61
N GLY A 56 -19.88 8.04 6.87
CA GLY A 56 -19.53 8.38 5.49
C GLY A 56 -18.11 8.93 5.35
N GLU A 57 -17.72 9.84 6.25
CA GLU A 57 -16.38 10.45 6.27
C GLU A 57 -15.31 9.43 6.66
N ILE A 58 -15.56 8.62 7.71
CA ILE A 58 -14.61 7.60 8.18
C ILE A 58 -14.35 6.57 7.09
N VAL A 59 -15.40 6.06 6.44
CA VAL A 59 -15.28 5.09 5.34
C VAL A 59 -14.53 5.70 4.16
N ARG A 60 -14.90 6.90 3.72
CA ARG A 60 -14.22 7.61 2.64
C ARG A 60 -12.73 7.79 2.91
N LEU A 61 -12.37 8.17 4.13
CA LEU A 61 -10.97 8.32 4.54
C LEU A 61 -10.24 6.98 4.62
N ALA A 62 -10.89 5.92 5.11
CA ALA A 62 -10.29 4.59 5.16
C ALA A 62 -9.86 4.12 3.75
N PHE A 63 -10.75 4.22 2.75
CA PHE A 63 -10.39 3.91 1.36
C PHE A 63 -9.29 4.82 0.81
N LYS A 64 -9.39 6.13 1.05
CA LYS A 64 -8.37 7.07 0.61
C LYS A 64 -6.99 6.71 1.15
N TYR A 65 -6.88 6.42 2.45
CA TYR A 65 -5.60 6.05 3.07
C TYR A 65 -5.11 4.67 2.61
N ALA A 66 -6.00 3.70 2.45
CA ALA A 66 -5.62 2.38 1.96
C ALA A 66 -4.97 2.44 0.57
N GLU A 67 -5.49 3.30 -0.31
CA GLU A 67 -5.03 3.44 -1.70
C GLU A 67 -3.92 4.47 -1.92
N SER A 68 -3.66 5.37 -0.95
CA SER A 68 -2.56 6.35 -1.06
C SER A 68 -1.21 5.65 -1.01
N GLU A 69 -0.23 6.14 -1.75
CA GLU A 69 1.13 5.61 -1.75
C GLU A 69 1.82 5.76 -0.38
N LYS A 70 2.54 4.77 0.10
CA LYS A 70 2.48 3.35 -0.29
C LYS A 70 1.12 2.79 0.13
N PRO A 71 0.40 2.02 -0.71
CA PRO A 71 -0.87 1.40 -0.30
C PRO A 71 -0.69 0.46 0.89
N GLY A 72 -1.76 0.22 1.63
CA GLY A 72 -1.70 -0.64 2.82
C GLY A 72 -3.07 -0.82 3.47
N ALA A 73 -3.09 -1.42 4.64
CA ALA A 73 -4.31 -1.70 5.37
C ALA A 73 -4.80 -0.48 6.17
N THR A 74 -6.11 -0.37 6.30
CA THR A 74 -6.80 0.53 7.23
C THR A 74 -7.85 -0.25 8.01
N HIS A 75 -8.23 0.24 9.17
CA HIS A 75 -9.16 -0.43 10.05
C HIS A 75 -10.25 0.52 10.55
N ILE A 76 -11.50 0.01 10.58
CA ILE A 76 -12.67 0.68 11.13
C ILE A 76 -13.25 -0.22 12.23
N ASP A 77 -13.38 0.32 13.43
CA ASP A 77 -14.03 -0.34 14.55
C ASP A 77 -15.46 0.17 14.71
N MET A 78 -16.44 -0.75 14.67
CA MET A 78 -17.88 -0.41 14.63
C MET A 78 -18.60 -0.93 15.88
N PRO A 79 -18.84 -0.07 16.89
CA PRO A 79 -19.65 -0.44 18.04
C PRO A 79 -21.08 -0.79 17.68
N VAL A 80 -21.60 -1.87 18.26
CA VAL A 80 -22.94 -2.43 17.91
C VAL A 80 -24.08 -1.46 18.19
N ASN A 81 -23.99 -0.63 19.22
CA ASN A 81 -25.00 0.38 19.52
C ASN A 81 -24.99 1.51 18.46
N VAL A 82 -23.82 1.95 18.02
CA VAL A 82 -23.69 2.96 16.96
C VAL A 82 -24.23 2.43 15.63
N ALA A 83 -23.92 1.15 15.30
CA ALA A 83 -24.41 0.51 14.09
C ALA A 83 -25.97 0.38 14.04
N LYS A 84 -26.62 0.42 15.20
CA LYS A 84 -28.09 0.37 15.32
C LYS A 84 -28.77 1.75 15.36
N MET A 85 -28.00 2.83 15.49
CA MET A 85 -28.56 4.17 15.50
C MET A 85 -29.10 4.56 14.13
N PRO A 86 -30.21 5.31 14.07
CA PRO A 86 -30.69 5.86 12.81
C PRO A 86 -29.66 6.84 12.24
N VAL A 87 -29.48 6.79 10.92
CA VAL A 87 -28.70 7.77 10.19
C VAL A 87 -29.55 9.05 10.05
N PRO A 88 -28.98 10.24 10.31
CA PRO A 88 -29.69 11.49 10.11
C PRO A 88 -30.23 11.66 8.68
N ASP A 89 -31.39 12.29 8.53
CA ASP A 89 -31.97 12.57 7.22
C ASP A 89 -30.99 13.41 6.36
N GLY A 90 -30.83 13.01 5.11
CA GLY A 90 -29.95 13.71 4.16
C GLY A 90 -28.52 13.19 4.10
N GLU A 91 -28.10 12.35 5.05
CA GLU A 91 -26.80 11.70 4.98
C GLU A 91 -26.75 10.70 3.81
N ARG A 92 -25.69 10.81 3.01
CA ARG A 92 -25.45 9.96 1.84
C ARG A 92 -24.02 9.45 1.83
N PRO A 93 -23.76 8.31 1.18
CA PRO A 93 -22.40 7.86 0.94
C PRO A 93 -21.59 8.94 0.23
N LEU A 94 -20.40 9.23 0.75
CA LEU A 94 -19.51 10.22 0.14
C LEU A 94 -18.77 9.61 -1.05
N HIS A 95 -18.64 10.39 -2.12
CA HIS A 95 -17.87 9.95 -3.28
C HIS A 95 -16.41 9.68 -2.92
N LYS A 96 -15.87 8.60 -3.44
CA LYS A 96 -14.46 8.26 -3.34
C LYS A 96 -13.62 9.40 -3.94
N LYS A 97 -12.64 9.87 -3.18
CA LYS A 97 -11.58 10.74 -3.71
C LYS A 97 -10.40 9.85 -4.11
N ILE A 98 -10.05 9.90 -5.37
CA ILE A 98 -8.83 9.25 -5.88
C ILE A 98 -7.63 9.93 -5.24
N ALA A 99 -6.70 9.14 -4.70
CA ALA A 99 -5.44 9.67 -4.22
C ALA A 99 -4.68 10.32 -5.40
N PRO A 100 -4.12 11.51 -5.23
CA PRO A 100 -3.33 12.12 -6.28
C PRO A 100 -2.12 11.24 -6.61
N LYS A 101 -1.79 11.13 -7.89
CA LYS A 101 -0.51 10.53 -8.29
C LYS A 101 0.61 11.48 -7.88
N GLU A 102 1.59 10.95 -7.18
CA GLU A 102 2.80 11.69 -6.84
C GLU A 102 3.77 11.58 -8.01
N TYR A 103 4.36 12.70 -8.41
CA TYR A 103 5.40 12.77 -9.42
C TYR A 103 6.65 13.36 -8.76
N ALA A 104 7.82 12.84 -9.12
CA ALA A 104 9.07 13.43 -8.69
C ALA A 104 9.25 14.81 -9.34
N GLU A 105 9.83 15.75 -8.61
CA GLU A 105 10.19 17.05 -9.15
C GLU A 105 11.27 16.90 -10.23
N LEU A 106 11.27 17.81 -11.21
CA LEU A 106 12.17 17.72 -12.37
C LEU A 106 13.64 17.71 -11.96
N ASP A 107 14.02 18.51 -10.98
CA ASP A 107 15.39 18.58 -10.47
C ASP A 107 15.82 17.23 -9.89
N THR A 108 14.95 16.59 -9.11
CA THR A 108 15.21 15.24 -8.57
C THR A 108 15.40 14.20 -9.68
N VAL A 109 14.61 14.30 -10.76
CA VAL A 109 14.76 13.41 -11.92
C VAL A 109 16.07 13.66 -12.65
N GLN A 110 16.51 14.92 -12.77
CA GLN A 110 17.79 15.29 -13.38
C GLN A 110 18.97 14.79 -12.57
N ASP A 111 18.93 14.94 -11.25
CA ASP A 111 19.96 14.42 -10.33
C ASP A 111 20.07 12.89 -10.44
N ALA A 112 18.95 12.18 -10.43
CA ALA A 112 18.93 10.72 -10.61
C ALA A 112 19.51 10.31 -11.98
N ALA A 113 19.16 11.02 -13.04
CA ALA A 113 19.73 10.77 -14.36
C ALA A 113 21.26 11.00 -14.37
N GLY A 114 21.72 12.08 -13.73
CA GLY A 114 23.16 12.37 -13.59
C GLY A 114 23.90 11.24 -12.86
N MET A 115 23.35 10.71 -11.77
CA MET A 115 23.91 9.58 -11.04
C MET A 115 24.02 8.32 -11.93
N ILE A 116 22.96 8.02 -12.70
CA ILE A 116 22.94 6.86 -13.60
C ILE A 116 24.02 7.00 -14.69
N PHE A 117 24.15 8.16 -15.31
CA PHE A 117 25.15 8.41 -16.35
C PHE A 117 26.60 8.35 -15.84
N GLN A 118 26.83 8.67 -14.57
CA GLN A 118 28.17 8.59 -13.95
C GLN A 118 28.52 7.18 -13.45
N ALA A 119 27.50 6.31 -13.27
CA ALA A 119 27.69 4.96 -12.77
C ALA A 119 28.48 4.10 -13.77
N LYS A 120 29.48 3.37 -13.28
CA LYS A 120 30.27 2.44 -14.11
C LYS A 120 29.51 1.15 -14.42
N ASN A 121 28.77 0.64 -13.46
CA ASN A 121 28.04 -0.62 -13.57
C ASN A 121 26.63 -0.45 -12.96
N PRO A 122 25.73 0.32 -13.62
CA PRO A 122 24.39 0.52 -13.10
C PRO A 122 23.57 -0.77 -13.19
N VAL A 123 22.76 -1.03 -12.17
CA VAL A 123 21.78 -2.13 -12.12
C VAL A 123 20.45 -1.57 -11.63
N ILE A 124 19.35 -2.00 -12.22
CA ILE A 124 18.01 -1.62 -11.77
C ILE A 124 17.42 -2.74 -10.92
N LEU A 125 17.04 -2.44 -9.67
CA LEU A 125 16.18 -3.31 -8.86
C LEU A 125 14.76 -2.79 -8.94
N ALA A 126 13.93 -3.47 -9.74
CA ALA A 126 12.54 -3.08 -9.97
C ALA A 126 11.61 -3.71 -8.92
N GLY A 127 10.90 -2.89 -8.17
CA GLY A 127 9.93 -3.30 -7.15
C GLY A 127 8.47 -3.13 -7.60
N SER A 128 7.54 -3.44 -6.70
CA SER A 128 6.08 -3.34 -6.93
C SER A 128 5.60 -1.94 -7.31
N GLY A 129 6.38 -0.88 -7.04
CA GLY A 129 6.08 0.47 -7.48
C GLY A 129 5.98 0.61 -9.01
N VAL A 130 6.76 -0.17 -9.76
CA VAL A 130 6.67 -0.20 -11.24
C VAL A 130 5.31 -0.74 -11.70
N VAL A 131 4.81 -1.79 -11.01
CA VAL A 131 3.48 -2.37 -11.30
C VAL A 131 2.38 -1.37 -11.00
N ARG A 132 2.40 -0.77 -9.80
CA ARG A 132 1.38 0.21 -9.38
C ARG A 132 1.39 1.49 -10.21
N GLY A 133 2.59 1.93 -10.60
CA GLY A 133 2.78 3.09 -11.47
C GLY A 133 2.46 2.83 -12.95
N HIS A 134 2.15 1.57 -13.32
CA HIS A 134 1.98 1.15 -14.72
C HIS A 134 3.17 1.51 -15.62
N ALA A 135 4.40 1.48 -15.07
CA ALA A 135 5.62 1.93 -15.70
C ALA A 135 6.48 0.79 -16.32
N ALA A 136 5.89 -0.39 -16.54
CA ALA A 136 6.61 -1.55 -17.07
C ALA A 136 7.14 -1.33 -18.49
N LYS A 137 6.37 -0.59 -19.32
CA LYS A 137 6.78 -0.24 -20.68
C LYS A 137 7.96 0.74 -20.66
N GLU A 138 7.85 1.79 -19.88
CA GLU A 138 8.89 2.81 -19.72
C GLU A 138 10.17 2.21 -19.14
N LEU A 139 10.05 1.31 -18.15
CA LEU A 139 11.18 0.56 -17.59
C LEU A 139 11.88 -0.28 -18.68
N THR A 140 11.11 -1.01 -19.48
CA THR A 140 11.64 -1.85 -20.55
C THR A 140 12.38 -1.03 -21.60
N GLU A 141 11.79 0.07 -22.04
CA GLU A 141 12.40 1.00 -23.00
C GLU A 141 13.70 1.64 -22.44
N PHE A 142 13.65 2.10 -21.20
CA PHE A 142 14.79 2.70 -20.50
C PHE A 142 15.95 1.72 -20.37
N ALA A 143 15.68 0.54 -19.84
CA ALA A 143 16.69 -0.50 -19.65
C ALA A 143 17.32 -0.95 -20.97
N THR A 144 16.52 -1.13 -22.01
CA THR A 144 16.98 -1.54 -23.33
C THR A 144 17.81 -0.45 -24.00
N LYS A 145 17.36 0.81 -23.92
CA LYS A 145 18.07 1.96 -24.51
C LYS A 145 19.43 2.22 -23.88
N LEU A 146 19.49 2.12 -22.54
CA LEU A 146 20.74 2.38 -21.79
C LEU A 146 21.56 1.11 -21.54
N LYS A 147 21.06 -0.06 -21.96
CA LYS A 147 21.74 -1.36 -21.79
C LYS A 147 22.00 -1.68 -20.31
N ILE A 148 21.03 -1.35 -19.43
CA ILE A 148 21.14 -1.55 -17.98
C ILE A 148 20.42 -2.85 -17.60
N PRO A 149 21.08 -3.80 -16.90
CA PRO A 149 20.42 -4.99 -16.38
C PRO A 149 19.31 -4.66 -15.38
N VAL A 150 18.19 -5.40 -15.45
CA VAL A 150 17.04 -5.25 -14.55
C VAL A 150 16.83 -6.54 -13.77
N ILE A 151 16.90 -6.43 -12.46
CA ILE A 151 16.48 -7.46 -11.50
C ILE A 151 15.13 -7.04 -10.95
N ASN A 152 14.17 -7.92 -10.86
CA ASN A 152 12.88 -7.60 -10.24
C ASN A 152 12.68 -8.34 -8.93
N THR A 153 11.98 -7.69 -7.98
CA THR A 153 11.52 -8.36 -6.77
C THR A 153 10.39 -9.34 -7.06
N MET A 154 10.05 -10.20 -6.11
CA MET A 154 8.95 -11.17 -6.26
C MET A 154 7.62 -10.47 -6.61
N MET A 155 7.33 -9.32 -5.99
CA MET A 155 6.11 -8.53 -6.22
C MET A 155 6.12 -7.76 -7.56
N ALA A 156 7.25 -7.73 -8.24
CA ALA A 156 7.42 -7.08 -9.54
C ALA A 156 7.73 -8.08 -10.67
N LYS A 157 7.48 -9.36 -10.45
CA LYS A 157 7.69 -10.40 -11.47
C LYS A 157 6.92 -10.08 -12.74
N GLY A 158 7.62 -10.03 -13.87
CA GLY A 158 7.03 -9.73 -15.18
C GLY A 158 6.99 -8.25 -15.57
N VAL A 159 7.58 -7.33 -14.78
CA VAL A 159 7.67 -5.90 -15.15
C VAL A 159 8.60 -5.63 -16.34
N ILE A 160 9.46 -6.59 -16.66
CA ILE A 160 10.24 -6.64 -17.89
C ILE A 160 10.04 -8.02 -18.52
N PRO A 161 9.86 -8.14 -19.87
CA PRO A 161 9.74 -9.42 -20.53
C PRO A 161 10.95 -10.33 -20.24
N PHE A 162 10.72 -11.61 -19.99
CA PHE A 162 11.80 -12.56 -19.66
C PHE A 162 12.76 -12.82 -20.81
N ASP A 163 12.35 -12.60 -22.04
CA ASP A 163 13.16 -12.69 -23.26
C ASP A 163 13.91 -11.39 -23.59
N ASN A 164 13.70 -10.33 -22.83
CA ASN A 164 14.48 -9.11 -22.99
C ASN A 164 15.94 -9.37 -22.59
N PRO A 165 16.94 -8.99 -23.41
CA PRO A 165 18.35 -9.28 -23.15
C PRO A 165 18.91 -8.64 -21.87
N TYR A 166 18.22 -7.68 -21.29
CA TYR A 166 18.59 -7.03 -20.03
C TYR A 166 17.79 -7.54 -18.83
N SER A 167 16.91 -8.51 -19.00
CA SER A 167 16.19 -9.15 -17.91
C SER A 167 17.11 -10.11 -17.15
N MET A 168 17.39 -9.81 -15.89
CA MET A 168 18.13 -10.68 -14.97
C MET A 168 17.19 -11.48 -14.07
N TRP A 169 15.91 -11.50 -14.41
CA TRP A 169 14.84 -12.25 -13.77
C TRP A 169 14.56 -11.79 -12.32
N THR A 170 13.91 -12.68 -11.55
CA THR A 170 13.45 -12.35 -10.20
C THR A 170 14.52 -12.70 -9.16
N ILE A 171 14.80 -11.77 -8.24
CA ILE A 171 15.70 -12.01 -7.11
C ILE A 171 15.14 -13.13 -6.24
N GLY A 172 15.98 -14.09 -5.86
CA GLY A 172 15.62 -15.18 -4.97
C GLY A 172 15.69 -14.78 -3.50
N ILE A 173 15.07 -15.60 -2.64
CA ILE A 173 15.17 -15.50 -1.18
C ILE A 173 16.56 -15.92 -0.67
N PRO A 174 17.23 -16.97 -1.23
CA PRO A 174 18.58 -17.33 -0.81
C PRO A 174 19.60 -16.24 -1.15
N GLN A 175 20.38 -15.81 -0.18
CA GLN A 175 21.44 -14.80 -0.33
C GLN A 175 22.58 -15.18 -1.32
N LYS A 176 22.57 -16.39 -1.84
CA LYS A 176 23.64 -16.94 -2.69
C LYS A 176 23.25 -17.14 -4.15
N ASP A 177 22.13 -16.61 -4.59
CA ASP A 177 21.79 -16.65 -6.01
C ASP A 177 22.68 -15.66 -6.80
N TYR A 178 22.68 -15.81 -8.13
CA TYR A 178 23.56 -15.00 -8.98
C TYR A 178 23.14 -13.52 -9.01
N GLN A 179 21.85 -13.21 -8.82
CA GLN A 179 21.34 -11.84 -8.78
C GLN A 179 21.91 -11.08 -7.57
N ASN A 180 21.97 -11.73 -6.41
CA ASN A 180 22.57 -11.13 -5.21
C ASN A 180 24.08 -10.92 -5.31
N LYS A 181 24.76 -11.57 -6.27
CA LYS A 181 26.20 -11.34 -6.52
C LYS A 181 26.46 -10.18 -7.45
N ILE A 182 25.47 -9.75 -8.21
CA ILE A 182 25.58 -8.64 -9.16
C ILE A 182 25.26 -7.31 -8.49
N MET A 183 24.37 -7.30 -7.49
CA MET A 183 24.07 -6.15 -6.64
C MET A 183 25.19 -5.87 -5.63
#